data_45d85f9d8911479b858f83df87a67ad9
#
_entry.id   45d85f9d8911479b858f83df87a67ad9
#
_cell.length_a   1.000
_cell.length_b   1.000
_cell.length_c   1.000
_cell.angle_alpha   90.00
_cell.angle_beta   90.00
_cell.angle_gamma   90.00
#
_symmetry.space_group_name_H-M   'P 1'
#
loop_
_entity.id
_entity.type
_entity.pdbx_description
1 polymer ?
#
loop_
_entity_poly.entity_id
_entity_poly.type
_entity_poly.pdbx_seq_one_letter_code
_entity_poly.pdbx_strand_id
1 'polypeptide(L)'
;MSKMKSKKVKSTLILLLTAIIWGFAFVAQRAGSEHVGSFTYNAVRFAVGALSLVPVILIFERGKSTPEQRKRTVMYGVIAGVVLFSAANLQQFGILFTQSAGKSAFITGLYTVLVPIVYAFCGKKTGINVWIGAALTVGGLYLLCGSYGSLGLGDLLLFIGTAFWTAHIITLDRAGHGVRAIRFSCIQFSVCAILGFICAFIFEEVRLDAIRAAAVPILYGGVMSSGVAYTCQLLGQRDADPTAASIVLSTESVWAAIGGALILHENMTPPAIGGCVLIFCGIVLSQIVIGRKKNPDAD
;
A
#
# COMPACT_ATOMS: atom_id res chain seq x y z
N MET A 1 -1.45 -23.04 -20.38
CA MET A 1 -1.50 -23.16 -18.91
C MET A 1 -0.20 -22.78 -18.19
N SER A 2 0.98 -23.22 -18.62
CA SER A 2 2.28 -22.92 -17.96
C SER A 2 2.63 -21.42 -17.88
N LYS A 3 2.56 -20.67 -18.99
CA LYS A 3 2.86 -19.21 -19.02
C LYS A 3 1.95 -18.36 -18.12
N MET A 4 0.65 -18.70 -18.04
CA MET A 4 -0.32 -17.97 -17.20
C MET A 4 -0.07 -18.22 -15.71
N LYS A 5 0.29 -19.47 -15.36
CA LYS A 5 0.66 -19.84 -13.98
C LYS A 5 1.95 -19.13 -13.54
N SER A 6 2.94 -19.04 -14.45
CA SER A 6 4.20 -18.33 -14.23
C SER A 6 3.98 -16.82 -13.99
N LYS A 7 3.11 -16.16 -14.78
CA LYS A 7 2.78 -14.74 -14.60
C LYS A 7 2.12 -14.47 -13.24
N LYS A 8 1.17 -15.33 -12.84
CA LYS A 8 0.48 -15.19 -11.54
C LYS A 8 1.45 -15.33 -10.37
N VAL A 9 2.37 -16.31 -10.42
CA VAL A 9 3.40 -16.49 -9.39
C VAL A 9 4.31 -15.27 -9.32
N LYS A 10 4.80 -14.77 -10.47
CA LYS A 10 5.64 -13.58 -10.53
C LYS A 10 4.93 -12.35 -9.95
N SER A 11 3.68 -12.13 -10.29
CA SER A 11 2.85 -11.05 -9.76
C SER A 11 2.73 -11.14 -8.24
N THR A 12 2.40 -12.33 -7.71
CA THR A 12 2.31 -12.55 -6.26
C THR A 12 3.62 -12.28 -5.53
N LEU A 13 4.76 -12.71 -6.09
CA LEU A 13 6.08 -12.45 -5.51
C LEU A 13 6.44 -10.96 -5.50
N ILE A 14 6.10 -10.23 -6.56
CA ILE A 14 6.30 -8.78 -6.63
C ILE A 14 5.44 -8.07 -5.58
N LEU A 15 4.17 -8.46 -5.41
CA LEU A 15 3.28 -7.90 -4.40
C LEU A 15 3.72 -8.25 -2.97
N LEU A 16 4.27 -9.45 -2.75
CA LEU A 16 4.83 -9.83 -1.45
C LEU A 16 6.05 -8.99 -1.11
N LEU A 17 6.96 -8.77 -2.08
CA LEU A 17 8.10 -7.86 -1.90
C LEU A 17 7.62 -6.43 -1.55
N THR A 18 6.58 -5.95 -2.22
CA THR A 18 5.94 -4.68 -1.89
C THR A 18 5.47 -4.63 -0.44
N ALA A 19 4.77 -5.68 0.01
CA ALA A 19 4.26 -5.79 1.37
C ALA A 19 5.38 -5.83 2.43
N ILE A 20 6.49 -6.52 2.15
CA ILE A 20 7.68 -6.51 3.02
C ILE A 20 8.21 -5.08 3.18
N ILE A 21 8.44 -4.39 2.06
CA ILE A 21 8.97 -3.01 2.09
C ILE A 21 8.00 -2.08 2.83
N TRP A 22 6.70 -2.22 2.61
CA TRP A 22 5.71 -1.38 3.29
C TRP A 22 5.55 -1.70 4.77
N GLY A 23 5.69 -2.96 5.18
CA GLY A 23 5.70 -3.31 6.59
C GLY A 23 6.79 -2.55 7.35
N PHE A 24 8.01 -2.57 6.84
CA PHE A 24 9.09 -1.76 7.41
C PHE A 24 8.89 -0.25 7.22
N ALA A 25 8.10 0.18 6.23
CA ALA A 25 7.78 1.60 6.08
C ALA A 25 6.88 2.13 7.21
N PHE A 26 6.02 1.31 7.83
CA PHE A 26 5.28 1.70 9.03
C PHE A 26 6.21 2.02 10.20
N VAL A 27 7.29 1.23 10.35
CA VAL A 27 8.33 1.49 11.35
C VAL A 27 9.05 2.83 11.05
N ALA A 28 9.42 3.06 9.80
CA ALA A 28 10.05 4.30 9.37
C ALA A 28 9.11 5.51 9.57
N GLN A 29 7.81 5.37 9.24
CA GLN A 29 6.80 6.41 9.46
C GLN A 29 6.63 6.73 10.95
N ARG A 30 6.62 5.72 11.81
CA ARG A 30 6.54 5.88 13.25
C ARG A 30 7.79 6.61 13.80
N ALA A 31 8.98 6.19 13.41
CA ALA A 31 10.23 6.85 13.79
C ALA A 31 10.31 8.30 13.25
N GLY A 32 9.89 8.52 12.00
CA GLY A 32 9.86 9.85 11.39
C GLY A 32 8.91 10.82 12.08
N SER A 33 7.77 10.33 12.59
CA SER A 33 6.76 11.14 13.30
C SER A 33 7.25 11.76 14.62
N GLU A 34 8.40 11.30 15.14
CA GLU A 34 9.03 11.88 16.33
C GLU A 34 9.78 13.20 16.05
N HIS A 35 10.08 13.45 14.78
CA HIS A 35 10.94 14.57 14.38
C HIS A 35 10.21 15.62 13.57
N VAL A 36 9.29 15.22 12.69
CA VAL A 36 8.62 16.11 11.74
C VAL A 36 7.11 15.89 11.74
N GLY A 37 6.36 16.92 11.37
CA GLY A 37 4.91 16.84 11.19
C GLY A 37 4.51 15.88 10.06
N SER A 38 3.26 15.43 10.09
CA SER A 38 2.75 14.41 9.17
C SER A 38 2.76 14.85 7.71
N PHE A 39 2.39 16.11 7.43
CA PHE A 39 2.44 16.66 6.07
C PHE A 39 3.89 16.82 5.59
N THR A 40 4.77 17.35 6.44
CA THR A 40 6.20 17.52 6.13
C THR A 40 6.85 16.18 5.82
N TYR A 41 6.62 15.15 6.65
CA TYR A 41 7.15 13.81 6.41
C TYR A 41 6.71 13.26 5.06
N ASN A 42 5.41 13.31 4.77
CA ASN A 42 4.86 12.80 3.51
C ASN A 42 5.31 13.62 2.30
N ALA A 43 5.32 14.97 2.40
CA ALA A 43 5.78 15.84 1.32
C ALA A 43 7.22 15.50 0.91
N VAL A 44 8.13 15.44 1.89
CA VAL A 44 9.55 15.19 1.62
C VAL A 44 9.79 13.78 1.11
N ARG A 45 9.19 12.73 1.74
CA ARG A 45 9.39 11.35 1.27
C ARG A 45 8.85 11.11 -0.14
N PHE A 46 7.70 11.71 -0.50
CA PHE A 46 7.16 11.58 -1.85
C PHE A 46 7.95 12.41 -2.88
N ALA A 47 8.49 13.57 -2.50
CA ALA A 47 9.44 14.31 -3.34
C ALA A 47 10.70 13.48 -3.63
N VAL A 48 11.29 12.87 -2.59
CA VAL A 48 12.42 11.94 -2.74
C VAL A 48 12.05 10.75 -3.62
N GLY A 49 10.86 10.18 -3.43
CA GLY A 49 10.34 9.09 -4.26
C GLY A 49 10.20 9.48 -5.73
N ALA A 50 9.63 10.64 -6.02
CA ALA A 50 9.51 11.15 -7.40
C ALA A 50 10.90 11.37 -8.03
N LEU A 51 11.82 12.01 -7.31
CA LEU A 51 13.17 12.28 -7.78
C LEU A 51 13.97 11.00 -8.03
N SER A 52 13.83 9.99 -7.18
CA SER A 52 14.50 8.69 -7.34
C SER A 52 14.08 7.95 -8.60
N LEU A 53 12.85 8.19 -9.10
CA LEU A 53 12.34 7.57 -10.33
C LEU A 53 12.79 8.29 -11.61
N VAL A 54 13.26 9.54 -11.55
CA VAL A 54 13.71 10.28 -12.74
C VAL A 54 14.80 9.54 -13.52
N PRO A 55 15.92 9.11 -12.91
CA PRO A 55 16.95 8.35 -13.62
C PRO A 55 16.42 7.02 -14.16
N VAL A 56 15.51 6.35 -13.41
CA VAL A 56 14.91 5.09 -13.84
C VAL A 56 14.02 5.30 -15.08
N ILE A 57 13.25 6.39 -15.16
CA ILE A 57 12.48 6.78 -16.35
C ILE A 57 13.41 6.99 -17.55
N LEU A 58 14.53 7.71 -17.33
CA LEU A 58 15.50 8.01 -18.39
C LEU A 58 16.21 6.76 -18.91
N ILE A 59 16.34 5.71 -18.13
CA ILE A 59 16.97 4.45 -18.51
C ILE A 59 15.95 3.49 -19.17
N PHE A 60 14.82 3.24 -18.51
CA PHE A 60 13.90 2.15 -18.85
C PHE A 60 12.66 2.60 -19.64
N GLU A 61 12.31 3.89 -19.62
CA GLU A 61 11.13 4.41 -20.33
C GLU A 61 11.47 5.45 -21.41
N ARG A 62 12.59 5.30 -22.12
CA ARG A 62 13.04 6.17 -23.22
C ARG A 62 12.16 6.07 -24.48
N GLY A 63 11.44 4.97 -24.67
CA GLY A 63 10.62 4.74 -25.86
C GLY A 63 9.48 5.74 -26.01
N LYS A 64 9.04 5.99 -27.27
CA LYS A 64 7.88 6.84 -27.56
C LYS A 64 6.60 6.23 -26.99
N SER A 65 5.81 7.03 -26.31
CA SER A 65 4.44 6.68 -25.89
C SER A 65 3.47 7.16 -26.96
N THR A 66 2.38 6.43 -27.20
CA THR A 66 1.26 6.96 -27.99
C THR A 66 0.62 8.14 -27.23
N PRO A 67 -0.01 9.09 -27.94
CA PRO A 67 -0.74 10.20 -27.30
C PRO A 67 -1.76 9.69 -26.27
N GLU A 68 -2.48 8.63 -26.60
CA GLU A 68 -3.47 8.01 -25.72
C GLU A 68 -2.83 7.44 -24.44
N GLN A 69 -1.74 6.68 -24.57
CA GLN A 69 -1.00 6.14 -23.43
C GLN A 69 -0.46 7.26 -22.53
N ARG A 70 0.05 8.36 -23.13
CA ARG A 70 0.53 9.52 -22.38
C ARG A 70 -0.60 10.19 -21.61
N LYS A 71 -1.73 10.47 -22.27
CA LYS A 71 -2.94 11.07 -21.65
C LYS A 71 -3.41 10.20 -20.48
N ARG A 72 -3.54 8.89 -20.70
CA ARG A 72 -3.95 7.92 -19.68
C ARG A 72 -2.97 7.89 -18.51
N THR A 73 -1.66 7.88 -18.76
CA THR A 73 -0.62 7.89 -17.71
C THR A 73 -0.71 9.13 -16.83
N VAL A 74 -0.90 10.32 -17.44
CA VAL A 74 -1.02 11.58 -16.69
C VAL A 74 -2.33 11.61 -15.92
N MET A 75 -3.47 11.31 -16.56
CA MET A 75 -4.78 11.36 -15.92
C MET A 75 -4.86 10.44 -14.70
N TYR A 76 -4.54 9.15 -14.88
CA TYR A 76 -4.56 8.21 -13.75
C TYR A 76 -3.47 8.47 -12.72
N GLY A 77 -2.30 8.99 -13.12
CA GLY A 77 -1.24 9.40 -12.21
C GLY A 77 -1.67 10.57 -11.30
N VAL A 78 -2.37 11.57 -11.86
CA VAL A 78 -2.91 12.68 -11.05
C VAL A 78 -4.02 12.20 -10.12
N ILE A 79 -4.99 11.39 -10.61
CA ILE A 79 -6.06 10.82 -9.76
C ILE A 79 -5.46 10.00 -8.62
N ALA A 80 -4.52 9.09 -8.95
CA ALA A 80 -3.84 8.28 -7.94
C ALA A 80 -3.06 9.13 -6.94
N GLY A 81 -2.43 10.22 -7.39
CA GLY A 81 -1.68 11.15 -6.53
C GLY A 81 -2.56 11.87 -5.51
N VAL A 82 -3.76 12.34 -5.91
CA VAL A 82 -4.73 12.97 -5.00
C VAL A 82 -5.26 11.96 -3.98
N VAL A 83 -5.63 10.77 -4.45
CA VAL A 83 -6.11 9.69 -3.57
C VAL A 83 -5.02 9.24 -2.60
N LEU A 84 -3.79 9.08 -3.09
CA LEU A 84 -2.61 8.72 -2.29
C LEU A 84 -2.28 9.80 -1.24
N PHE A 85 -2.39 11.08 -1.61
CA PHE A 85 -2.20 12.18 -0.65
C PHE A 85 -3.16 12.05 0.53
N SER A 86 -4.45 11.82 0.27
CA SER A 86 -5.45 11.64 1.33
C SER A 86 -5.18 10.40 2.18
N ALA A 87 -4.93 9.26 1.53
CA ALA A 87 -4.63 7.99 2.21
C ALA A 87 -3.38 8.08 3.10
N ALA A 88 -2.28 8.60 2.53
CA ALA A 88 -1.00 8.65 3.22
C ALA A 88 -0.99 9.64 4.39
N ASN A 89 -1.69 10.78 4.29
CA ASN A 89 -1.72 11.73 5.39
C ASN A 89 -2.66 11.27 6.52
N LEU A 90 -3.84 10.71 6.20
CA LEU A 90 -4.69 10.08 7.20
C LEU A 90 -3.97 8.96 7.94
N GLN A 91 -3.20 8.14 7.21
CA GLN A 91 -2.37 7.09 7.80
C GLN A 91 -1.27 7.67 8.68
N GLN A 92 -0.55 8.71 8.23
CA GLN A 92 0.54 9.31 8.99
C GLN A 92 0.05 9.97 10.30
N PHE A 93 -1.08 10.69 10.25
CA PHE A 93 -1.73 11.20 11.47
C PHE A 93 -2.22 10.04 12.36
N GLY A 94 -2.77 8.99 11.76
CA GLY A 94 -3.16 7.79 12.50
C GLY A 94 -1.97 7.16 13.23
N ILE A 95 -0.83 7.00 12.59
CA ILE A 95 0.41 6.50 13.20
C ILE A 95 0.89 7.42 14.33
N LEU A 96 0.84 8.75 14.10
CA LEU A 96 1.21 9.74 15.10
C LEU A 96 0.37 9.62 16.38
N PHE A 97 -0.94 9.42 16.26
CA PHE A 97 -1.85 9.34 17.42
C PHE A 97 -1.91 7.93 18.04
N THR A 98 -1.77 6.85 17.26
CA THR A 98 -1.77 5.48 17.81
C THR A 98 -0.45 5.11 18.46
N GLN A 99 0.66 5.73 18.02
CA GLN A 99 2.02 5.45 18.48
C GLN A 99 2.45 3.99 18.29
N SER A 100 1.79 3.24 17.39
CA SER A 100 2.08 1.83 17.10
C SER A 100 2.08 1.55 15.59
N ALA A 101 3.21 1.02 15.11
CA ALA A 101 3.37 0.60 13.72
C ALA A 101 2.46 -0.61 13.41
N GLY A 102 2.42 -1.60 14.32
CA GLY A 102 1.61 -2.80 14.17
C GLY A 102 0.11 -2.50 14.13
N LYS A 103 -0.41 -1.72 15.09
CA LYS A 103 -1.84 -1.31 15.12
C LYS A 103 -2.24 -0.53 13.87
N SER A 104 -1.39 0.39 13.44
CA SER A 104 -1.66 1.21 12.25
C SER A 104 -1.69 0.37 10.97
N ALA A 105 -0.75 -0.55 10.82
CA ALA A 105 -0.73 -1.49 9.69
C ALA A 105 -1.95 -2.43 9.70
N PHE A 106 -2.41 -2.84 10.90
CA PHE A 106 -3.64 -3.62 11.06
C PHE A 106 -4.87 -2.92 10.49
N ILE A 107 -5.17 -1.73 10.99
CA ILE A 107 -6.38 -1.01 10.60
C ILE A 107 -6.31 -0.69 9.09
N THR A 108 -5.14 -0.28 8.60
CA THR A 108 -4.92 -0.08 7.17
C THR A 108 -5.18 -1.36 6.36
N GLY A 109 -4.71 -2.52 6.83
CA GLY A 109 -4.88 -3.82 6.17
C GLY A 109 -6.34 -4.25 5.97
N LEU A 110 -7.32 -3.61 6.64
CA LEU A 110 -8.75 -3.85 6.42
C LEU A 110 -9.23 -3.49 4.99
N TYR A 111 -8.41 -2.80 4.18
CA TYR A 111 -8.72 -2.65 2.75
C TYR A 111 -8.88 -4.00 2.03
N THR A 112 -8.33 -5.08 2.58
CA THR A 112 -8.50 -6.44 2.05
C THR A 112 -9.97 -6.89 2.01
N VAL A 113 -10.81 -6.33 2.88
CA VAL A 113 -12.28 -6.55 2.89
C VAL A 113 -13.00 -5.51 2.05
N LEU A 114 -12.56 -4.26 2.10
CA LEU A 114 -13.22 -3.18 1.36
C LEU A 114 -13.07 -3.34 -0.17
N VAL A 115 -11.92 -3.81 -0.64
CA VAL A 115 -11.69 -4.04 -2.08
C VAL A 115 -12.71 -5.00 -2.68
N PRO A 116 -12.89 -6.25 -2.20
CA PRO A 116 -13.89 -7.16 -2.74
C PRO A 116 -15.32 -6.65 -2.60
N ILE A 117 -15.65 -5.92 -1.52
CA ILE A 117 -16.96 -5.31 -1.34
C ILE A 117 -17.24 -4.31 -2.45
N VAL A 118 -16.32 -3.36 -2.71
CA VAL A 118 -16.47 -2.37 -3.78
C VAL A 118 -16.60 -3.04 -5.14
N TYR A 119 -15.80 -4.08 -5.42
CA TYR A 119 -15.89 -4.82 -6.68
C TYR A 119 -17.21 -5.59 -6.82
N ALA A 120 -17.76 -6.13 -5.74
CA ALA A 120 -19.07 -6.79 -5.74
C ALA A 120 -20.19 -5.79 -6.09
N PHE A 121 -20.16 -4.56 -5.53
CA PHE A 121 -21.07 -3.49 -5.92
C PHE A 121 -20.91 -3.05 -7.38
N CYS A 122 -19.70 -3.16 -7.95
CA CYS A 122 -19.45 -2.91 -9.37
C CYS A 122 -19.81 -4.13 -10.27
N GLY A 123 -20.47 -5.14 -9.76
CA GLY A 123 -20.92 -6.31 -10.52
C GLY A 123 -19.84 -7.36 -10.84
N LYS A 124 -18.62 -7.22 -10.30
CA LYS A 124 -17.57 -8.24 -10.47
C LYS A 124 -17.82 -9.42 -9.51
N LYS A 125 -17.91 -10.62 -10.06
CA LYS A 125 -18.06 -11.85 -9.25
C LYS A 125 -16.73 -12.23 -8.63
N THR A 126 -16.65 -12.23 -7.31
CA THR A 126 -15.52 -12.68 -6.51
C THR A 126 -15.73 -14.13 -6.07
N GLY A 127 -14.72 -14.99 -6.20
CA GLY A 127 -14.80 -16.38 -5.79
C GLY A 127 -14.92 -16.55 -4.27
N ILE A 128 -15.60 -17.61 -3.83
CA ILE A 128 -15.78 -17.89 -2.40
C ILE A 128 -14.45 -18.05 -1.65
N ASN A 129 -13.42 -18.61 -2.30
CA ASN A 129 -12.08 -18.75 -1.77
C ASN A 129 -11.46 -17.39 -1.37
N VAL A 130 -11.75 -16.33 -2.11
CA VAL A 130 -11.27 -14.98 -1.81
C VAL A 130 -11.97 -14.40 -0.58
N TRP A 131 -13.29 -14.64 -0.45
CA TRP A 131 -14.05 -14.22 0.74
C TRP A 131 -13.59 -14.94 2.01
N ILE A 132 -13.33 -16.25 1.92
CA ILE A 132 -12.80 -17.02 3.04
C ILE A 132 -11.38 -16.55 3.36
N GLY A 133 -10.55 -16.30 2.34
CA GLY A 133 -9.20 -15.72 2.51
C GLY A 133 -9.23 -14.36 3.19
N ALA A 134 -10.16 -13.47 2.79
CA ALA A 134 -10.35 -12.17 3.42
C ALA A 134 -10.80 -12.31 4.89
N ALA A 135 -11.75 -13.22 5.19
CA ALA A 135 -12.21 -13.46 6.56
C ALA A 135 -11.07 -13.98 7.47
N LEU A 136 -10.27 -14.93 6.98
CA LEU A 136 -9.09 -15.42 7.70
C LEU A 136 -8.06 -14.30 7.93
N THR A 137 -7.84 -13.46 6.91
CA THR A 137 -6.93 -12.31 7.03
C THR A 137 -7.43 -11.34 8.09
N VAL A 138 -8.72 -10.98 8.11
CA VAL A 138 -9.30 -10.10 9.14
C VAL A 138 -9.20 -10.71 10.54
N GLY A 139 -9.51 -12.00 10.68
CA GLY A 139 -9.34 -12.72 11.95
C GLY A 139 -7.87 -12.72 12.41
N GLY A 140 -6.95 -12.93 11.50
CA GLY A 140 -5.51 -12.85 11.77
C GLY A 140 -5.05 -11.45 12.15
N LEU A 141 -5.53 -10.44 11.44
CA LEU A 141 -5.29 -9.04 11.76
C LEU A 141 -5.84 -8.67 13.15
N TYR A 142 -7.03 -9.14 13.51
CA TYR A 142 -7.61 -8.95 14.84
C TYR A 142 -6.74 -9.56 15.94
N LEU A 143 -6.28 -10.79 15.77
CA LEU A 143 -5.37 -11.44 16.72
C LEU A 143 -4.01 -10.76 16.81
N LEU A 144 -3.48 -10.29 15.68
CA LEU A 144 -2.21 -9.55 15.63
C LEU A 144 -2.27 -8.30 16.50
N CYS A 145 -3.42 -7.66 16.57
CA CYS A 145 -3.58 -6.34 17.18
C CYS A 145 -4.51 -6.27 18.38
N GLY A 146 -5.18 -7.36 18.76
CA GLY A 146 -6.18 -7.42 19.84
C GLY A 146 -5.72 -6.97 21.23
N SER A 147 -4.45 -6.60 21.40
CA SER A 147 -3.86 -6.15 22.66
C SER A 147 -3.66 -4.63 22.77
N TYR A 148 -4.08 -3.83 21.78
CA TYR A 148 -3.73 -2.41 21.69
C TYR A 148 -4.76 -1.41 22.28
N GLY A 149 -5.51 -1.78 23.30
CA GLY A 149 -6.30 -0.81 24.11
C GLY A 149 -7.55 -0.24 23.44
N SER A 150 -8.07 0.87 23.96
CA SER A 150 -9.30 1.53 23.48
C SER A 150 -9.12 2.20 22.10
N LEU A 151 -10.24 2.30 21.36
CA LEU A 151 -10.28 3.04 20.10
C LEU A 151 -10.14 4.54 20.34
N GLY A 152 -9.32 5.22 19.53
CA GLY A 152 -9.06 6.64 19.62
C GLY A 152 -9.11 7.35 18.27
N LEU A 153 -8.79 8.64 18.26
CA LEU A 153 -8.76 9.46 17.05
C LEU A 153 -7.85 8.88 15.97
N GLY A 154 -6.68 8.35 16.38
CA GLY A 154 -5.74 7.71 15.43
C GLY A 154 -6.36 6.54 14.70
N ASP A 155 -7.13 5.69 15.40
CA ASP A 155 -7.82 4.54 14.79
C ASP A 155 -8.88 4.98 13.78
N LEU A 156 -9.64 6.04 14.11
CA LEU A 156 -10.64 6.61 13.21
C LEU A 156 -10.00 7.15 11.93
N LEU A 157 -8.88 7.87 12.04
CA LEU A 157 -8.15 8.40 10.90
C LEU A 157 -7.60 7.28 10.01
N LEU A 158 -7.06 6.21 10.60
CA LEU A 158 -6.62 5.02 9.88
C LEU A 158 -7.78 4.34 9.17
N PHE A 159 -8.93 4.18 9.83
CA PHE A 159 -10.10 3.55 9.23
C PHE A 159 -10.65 4.35 8.05
N ILE A 160 -10.74 5.68 8.17
CA ILE A 160 -11.10 6.55 7.03
C ILE A 160 -10.03 6.43 5.94
N GLY A 161 -8.76 6.44 6.30
CA GLY A 161 -7.63 6.25 5.38
C GLY A 161 -7.72 4.95 4.58
N THR A 162 -8.25 3.88 5.20
CA THR A 162 -8.44 2.57 4.54
C THR A 162 -9.39 2.66 3.33
N ALA A 163 -10.40 3.53 3.37
CA ALA A 163 -11.26 3.77 2.20
C ALA A 163 -10.48 4.43 1.05
N PHE A 164 -9.58 5.38 1.35
CA PHE A 164 -8.70 5.98 0.34
C PHE A 164 -7.66 5.00 -0.21
N TRP A 165 -7.11 4.10 0.64
CA TRP A 165 -6.24 3.02 0.18
C TRP A 165 -6.97 2.07 -0.75
N THR A 166 -8.23 1.72 -0.44
CA THR A 166 -9.11 0.94 -1.33
C THR A 166 -9.30 1.64 -2.67
N ALA A 167 -9.60 2.93 -2.66
CA ALA A 167 -9.75 3.73 -3.87
C ALA A 167 -8.44 3.80 -4.68
N HIS A 168 -7.29 3.87 -4.02
CA HIS A 168 -5.98 3.83 -4.66
C HIS A 168 -5.74 2.49 -5.38
N ILE A 169 -5.97 1.36 -4.71
CA ILE A 169 -5.84 0.01 -5.30
C ILE A 169 -6.73 -0.13 -6.55
N ILE A 170 -7.98 0.34 -6.48
CA ILE A 170 -8.91 0.31 -7.61
C ILE A 170 -8.45 1.23 -8.74
N THR A 171 -7.86 2.38 -8.43
CA THR A 171 -7.31 3.31 -9.42
C THR A 171 -6.14 2.68 -10.17
N LEU A 172 -5.26 1.97 -9.48
CA LEU A 172 -4.14 1.23 -10.09
C LEU A 172 -4.64 0.09 -11.00
N ASP A 173 -5.65 -0.66 -10.56
CA ASP A 173 -6.27 -1.73 -11.37
C ASP A 173 -6.87 -1.15 -12.67
N ARG A 174 -7.60 -0.05 -12.59
CA ARG A 174 -8.17 0.63 -13.77
C ARG A 174 -7.12 1.22 -14.70
N ALA A 175 -6.00 1.71 -14.16
CA ALA A 175 -4.86 2.17 -14.95
C ALA A 175 -4.25 1.00 -15.76
N GLY A 176 -4.03 -0.14 -15.12
CA GLY A 176 -3.63 -1.42 -15.73
C GLY A 176 -2.42 -1.31 -16.66
N HIS A 177 -2.46 -2.07 -17.76
CA HIS A 177 -1.41 -2.03 -18.79
C HIS A 177 -1.41 -0.78 -19.68
N GLY A 178 -2.47 0.06 -19.57
CA GLY A 178 -2.64 1.26 -20.41
C GLY A 178 -1.75 2.43 -20.03
N VAL A 179 -0.92 2.31 -18.98
CA VAL A 179 -0.03 3.38 -18.49
C VAL A 179 1.43 2.95 -18.46
N ARG A 180 2.34 3.92 -18.51
CA ARG A 180 3.77 3.70 -18.25
C ARG A 180 3.99 3.71 -16.76
N ALA A 181 4.38 2.55 -16.19
CA ALA A 181 4.37 2.32 -14.76
C ALA A 181 5.25 3.30 -13.98
N ILE A 182 6.50 3.52 -14.43
CA ILE A 182 7.46 4.35 -13.70
C ILE A 182 7.06 5.83 -13.79
N ARG A 183 6.62 6.30 -14.97
CA ARG A 183 6.10 7.66 -15.14
C ARG A 183 4.81 7.89 -14.36
N PHE A 184 3.91 6.91 -14.33
CA PHE A 184 2.71 6.96 -13.51
C PHE A 184 3.07 7.14 -12.02
N SER A 185 4.01 6.31 -11.49
CA SER A 185 4.48 6.42 -10.11
C SER A 185 5.14 7.76 -9.83
N CYS A 186 5.97 8.27 -10.74
CA CYS A 186 6.59 9.59 -10.60
C CYS A 186 5.54 10.71 -10.54
N ILE A 187 4.49 10.67 -11.39
CA ILE A 187 3.42 11.67 -11.41
C ILE A 187 2.62 11.63 -10.11
N GLN A 188 2.19 10.45 -9.65
CA GLN A 188 1.41 10.35 -8.40
C GLN A 188 2.21 10.88 -7.20
N PHE A 189 3.51 10.60 -7.12
CA PHE A 189 4.35 11.11 -6.02
C PHE A 189 4.58 12.61 -6.13
N SER A 190 4.76 13.14 -7.34
CA SER A 190 4.87 14.60 -7.55
C SER A 190 3.61 15.33 -7.09
N VAL A 191 2.43 14.82 -7.45
CA VAL A 191 1.15 15.39 -7.00
C VAL A 191 1.02 15.31 -5.47
N CYS A 192 1.34 14.14 -4.88
CA CYS A 192 1.29 13.94 -3.44
C CYS A 192 2.26 14.86 -2.70
N ALA A 193 3.49 15.03 -3.22
CA ALA A 193 4.48 15.95 -2.66
C ALA A 193 4.02 17.41 -2.73
N ILE A 194 3.52 17.86 -3.88
CA ILE A 194 3.03 19.24 -4.04
C ILE A 194 1.92 19.55 -3.06
N LEU A 195 0.88 18.70 -3.00
CA LEU A 195 -0.23 18.87 -2.06
C LEU A 195 0.27 18.79 -0.61
N GLY A 196 1.21 17.88 -0.33
CA GLY A 196 1.83 17.74 0.98
C GLY A 196 2.60 18.99 1.41
N PHE A 197 3.42 19.58 0.54
CA PHE A 197 4.12 20.82 0.84
C PHE A 197 3.17 22.01 1.04
N ILE A 198 2.10 22.10 0.24
CA ILE A 198 1.07 23.14 0.45
C ILE A 198 0.49 23.03 1.86
N CYS A 199 0.08 21.83 2.28
CA CYS A 199 -0.45 21.62 3.63
C CYS A 199 0.62 21.82 4.71
N ALA A 200 1.85 21.35 4.50
CA ALA A 200 2.93 21.52 5.46
C ALA A 200 3.24 23.00 5.75
N PHE A 201 3.32 23.82 4.71
CA PHE A 201 3.56 25.27 4.90
C PHE A 201 2.39 26.03 5.51
N ILE A 202 1.14 25.50 5.40
CA ILE A 202 -0.04 26.14 6.00
C ILE A 202 -0.22 25.70 7.46
N PHE A 203 0.04 24.43 7.79
CA PHE A 203 -0.38 23.82 9.07
C PHE A 203 0.78 23.40 9.97
N GLU A 204 2.02 23.36 9.46
CA GLU A 204 3.18 22.87 10.21
C GLU A 204 4.36 23.86 10.13
N GLU A 205 5.22 23.81 11.14
CA GLU A 205 6.51 24.52 11.10
C GLU A 205 7.54 23.64 10.38
N VAL A 206 7.84 23.97 9.11
CA VAL A 206 8.79 23.20 8.30
C VAL A 206 10.22 23.62 8.66
N ARG A 207 10.94 22.76 9.40
CA ARG A 207 12.31 23.01 9.89
C ARG A 207 13.28 22.02 9.24
N LEU A 208 14.39 22.57 8.73
CA LEU A 208 15.42 21.77 8.05
C LEU A 208 16.18 20.85 9.00
N ASP A 209 16.43 21.28 10.24
CA ASP A 209 17.07 20.46 11.28
C ASP A 209 16.20 19.24 11.64
N ALA A 210 14.90 19.42 11.77
CA ALA A 210 13.93 18.35 12.00
C ALA A 210 13.88 17.35 10.83
N ILE A 211 13.91 17.86 9.57
CA ILE A 211 13.96 17.00 8.37
C ILE A 211 15.28 16.21 8.34
N ARG A 212 16.41 16.83 8.73
CA ARG A 212 17.71 16.13 8.84
C ARG A 212 17.68 15.04 9.91
N ALA A 213 17.05 15.29 11.06
CA ALA A 213 16.89 14.28 12.11
C ALA A 213 16.06 13.08 11.63
N ALA A 214 15.05 13.32 10.79
CA ALA A 214 14.22 12.29 10.15
C ALA A 214 14.79 11.72 8.84
N ALA A 215 16.07 12.01 8.48
CA ALA A 215 16.61 11.70 7.16
C ALA A 215 16.54 10.20 6.81
N VAL A 216 16.89 9.30 7.74
CA VAL A 216 16.86 7.85 7.50
C VAL A 216 15.43 7.35 7.25
N PRO A 217 14.42 7.64 8.11
CA PRO A 217 13.03 7.32 7.84
C PRO A 217 12.51 7.90 6.51
N ILE A 218 12.84 9.15 6.19
CA ILE A 218 12.44 9.83 4.96
C ILE A 218 13.06 9.16 3.73
N LEU A 219 14.35 8.84 3.75
CA LEU A 219 15.03 8.16 2.63
C LEU A 219 14.46 6.76 2.40
N TYR A 220 14.23 5.99 3.47
CA TYR A 220 13.56 4.70 3.33
C TYR A 220 12.14 4.86 2.75
N GLY A 221 11.35 5.77 3.31
CA GLY A 221 10.00 6.08 2.84
C GLY A 221 9.97 6.59 1.40
N GLY A 222 10.93 7.40 0.99
CA GLY A 222 11.03 7.95 -0.35
C GLY A 222 11.53 6.95 -1.39
N VAL A 223 12.71 6.37 -1.18
CA VAL A 223 13.33 5.49 -2.18
C VAL A 223 12.69 4.10 -2.16
N MET A 224 12.68 3.43 -1.01
CA MET A 224 12.22 2.05 -0.93
C MET A 224 10.69 1.97 -0.97
N SER A 225 9.99 2.66 -0.06
CA SER A 225 8.54 2.57 0.03
C SER A 225 7.85 3.28 -1.15
N SER A 226 8.23 4.51 -1.49
CA SER A 226 7.63 5.22 -2.62
C SER A 226 8.21 4.76 -3.95
N GLY A 227 9.50 4.93 -4.20
CA GLY A 227 10.11 4.65 -5.49
C GLY A 227 9.96 3.19 -5.93
N VAL A 228 10.40 2.25 -5.10
CA VAL A 228 10.41 0.83 -5.43
C VAL A 228 9.05 0.18 -5.22
N ALA A 229 8.49 0.24 -4.00
CA ALA A 229 7.35 -0.59 -3.65
C ALA A 229 6.05 -0.21 -4.40
N TYR A 230 5.69 1.07 -4.54
CA TYR A 230 4.51 1.46 -5.34
C TYR A 230 4.67 1.15 -6.83
N THR A 231 5.89 1.24 -7.38
CA THR A 231 6.15 0.83 -8.76
C THR A 231 5.97 -0.68 -8.90
N CYS A 232 6.48 -1.45 -7.95
CA CYS A 232 6.27 -2.90 -7.86
C CYS A 232 4.78 -3.24 -7.67
N GLN A 233 4.04 -2.50 -6.83
CA GLN A 233 2.60 -2.68 -6.67
C GLN A 233 1.87 -2.55 -8.02
N LEU A 234 2.09 -1.46 -8.75
CA LEU A 234 1.44 -1.27 -10.05
C LEU A 234 1.79 -2.40 -11.03
N LEU A 235 3.07 -2.80 -11.09
CA LEU A 235 3.51 -3.91 -11.95
C LEU A 235 2.91 -5.25 -11.53
N GLY A 236 2.83 -5.52 -10.23
CA GLY A 236 2.24 -6.73 -9.68
C GLY A 236 0.74 -6.80 -9.88
N GLN A 237 0.02 -5.70 -9.69
CA GLN A 237 -1.44 -5.66 -9.84
C GLN A 237 -1.92 -5.83 -11.30
N ARG A 238 -1.08 -5.55 -12.30
CA ARG A 238 -1.44 -5.72 -13.71
C ARG A 238 -1.87 -7.14 -14.09
N ASP A 239 -1.22 -8.14 -13.50
CA ASP A 239 -1.44 -9.56 -13.82
C ASP A 239 -2.11 -10.31 -12.64
N ALA A 240 -2.62 -9.59 -11.62
CA ALA A 240 -3.30 -10.14 -10.46
C ALA A 240 -4.78 -9.71 -10.43
N ASP A 241 -5.64 -10.54 -9.83
CA ASP A 241 -6.97 -10.11 -9.42
C ASP A 241 -6.83 -9.06 -8.28
N PRO A 242 -7.52 -7.92 -8.35
CA PRO A 242 -7.34 -6.83 -7.37
C PRO A 242 -7.64 -7.25 -5.93
N THR A 243 -8.64 -8.13 -5.74
CA THR A 243 -9.00 -8.63 -4.42
C THR A 243 -7.91 -9.57 -3.87
N ALA A 244 -7.40 -10.48 -4.72
CA ALA A 244 -6.28 -11.34 -4.34
C ALA A 244 -5.01 -10.52 -4.08
N ALA A 245 -4.77 -9.46 -4.86
CA ALA A 245 -3.65 -8.54 -4.65
C ALA A 245 -3.75 -7.83 -3.30
N SER A 246 -4.95 -7.34 -2.91
CA SER A 246 -5.15 -6.68 -1.62
C SER A 246 -4.86 -7.60 -0.42
N ILE A 247 -5.20 -8.90 -0.54
CA ILE A 247 -4.90 -9.90 0.50
C ILE A 247 -3.38 -10.12 0.62
N VAL A 248 -2.66 -10.21 -0.51
CA VAL A 248 -1.19 -10.33 -0.47
C VAL A 248 -0.55 -9.10 0.13
N LEU A 249 -0.99 -7.91 -0.27
CA LEU A 249 -0.47 -6.64 0.24
C LEU A 249 -0.72 -6.49 1.74
N SER A 250 -1.85 -6.97 2.29
CA SER A 250 -2.15 -6.89 3.72
C SER A 250 -1.16 -7.63 4.63
N THR A 251 -0.27 -8.48 4.06
CA THR A 251 0.87 -9.03 4.82
C THR A 251 1.83 -7.96 5.31
N GLU A 252 1.75 -6.74 4.80
CA GLU A 252 2.51 -5.62 5.35
C GLU A 252 2.34 -5.49 6.87
N SER A 253 1.17 -5.86 7.40
CA SER A 253 0.90 -5.85 8.85
C SER A 253 1.77 -6.84 9.62
N VAL A 254 2.04 -8.00 9.04
CA VAL A 254 2.96 -9.00 9.62
C VAL A 254 4.38 -8.44 9.66
N TRP A 255 4.82 -7.84 8.55
CA TRP A 255 6.14 -7.25 8.44
C TRP A 255 6.30 -6.00 9.30
N ALA A 256 5.21 -5.22 9.47
CA ALA A 256 5.18 -4.09 10.41
C ALA A 256 5.32 -4.56 11.86
N ALA A 257 4.64 -5.65 12.25
CA ALA A 257 4.78 -6.23 13.58
C ALA A 257 6.19 -6.77 13.83
N ILE A 258 6.76 -7.49 12.85
CA ILE A 258 8.15 -7.98 12.92
C ILE A 258 9.13 -6.81 13.03
N GLY A 259 8.98 -5.80 12.16
CA GLY A 259 9.84 -4.61 12.17
C GLY A 259 9.67 -3.78 13.44
N GLY A 260 8.44 -3.64 13.96
CA GLY A 260 8.14 -3.01 15.23
C GLY A 260 8.84 -3.71 16.40
N ALA A 261 8.77 -5.05 16.44
CA ALA A 261 9.44 -5.83 17.46
C ALA A 261 10.99 -5.72 17.40
N LEU A 262 11.56 -5.77 16.19
CA LEU A 262 13.01 -5.78 16.00
C LEU A 262 13.65 -4.39 16.16
N ILE A 263 12.97 -3.32 15.72
CA ILE A 263 13.54 -1.97 15.61
C ILE A 263 13.01 -1.04 16.69
N LEU A 264 11.70 -1.11 16.98
CA LEU A 264 11.04 -0.26 17.97
C LEU A 264 10.84 -0.98 19.32
N HIS A 265 11.30 -2.23 19.43
CA HIS A 265 11.14 -3.07 20.62
C HIS A 265 9.69 -3.25 21.09
N GLU A 266 8.74 -3.24 20.13
CA GLU A 266 7.32 -3.54 20.39
C GLU A 266 7.18 -5.05 20.74
N ASN A 267 6.38 -5.38 21.75
CA ASN A 267 6.21 -6.77 22.19
C ASN A 267 5.29 -7.57 21.24
N MET A 268 5.78 -8.68 20.69
CA MET A 268 4.96 -9.66 19.98
C MET A 268 4.35 -10.67 20.96
N THR A 269 3.03 -10.62 21.09
CA THR A 269 2.28 -11.55 21.95
C THR A 269 2.01 -12.89 21.23
N PRO A 270 1.79 -14.02 21.96
CA PRO A 270 1.41 -15.28 21.33
C PRO A 270 0.17 -15.17 20.40
N PRO A 271 -0.91 -14.41 20.74
CA PRO A 271 -2.00 -14.15 19.81
C PRO A 271 -1.54 -13.47 18.51
N ALA A 272 -0.58 -12.53 18.58
CA ALA A 272 -0.04 -11.88 17.40
C ALA A 272 0.64 -12.86 16.43
N ILE A 273 1.38 -13.84 16.97
CA ILE A 273 1.99 -14.92 16.17
C ILE A 273 0.91 -15.76 15.48
N GLY A 274 -0.14 -16.16 16.23
CA GLY A 274 -1.31 -16.85 15.66
C GLY A 274 -2.00 -16.05 14.55
N GLY A 275 -2.10 -14.72 14.74
CA GLY A 275 -2.59 -13.79 13.73
C GLY A 275 -1.79 -13.82 12.44
N CYS A 276 -0.45 -13.81 12.53
CA CYS A 276 0.43 -13.93 11.35
C CYS A 276 0.16 -15.23 10.58
N VAL A 277 0.01 -16.35 11.27
CA VAL A 277 -0.29 -17.67 10.65
C VAL A 277 -1.63 -17.60 9.90
N LEU A 278 -2.69 -17.04 10.52
CA LEU A 278 -3.99 -16.89 9.86
C LEU A 278 -3.93 -16.01 8.61
N ILE A 279 -3.18 -14.92 8.63
CA ILE A 279 -2.97 -14.06 7.46
C ILE A 279 -2.34 -14.86 6.33
N PHE A 280 -1.27 -15.60 6.60
CA PHE A 280 -0.64 -16.46 5.58
C PHE A 280 -1.58 -17.53 5.04
N CYS A 281 -2.38 -18.19 5.90
CA CYS A 281 -3.41 -19.14 5.46
C CYS A 281 -4.45 -18.47 4.56
N GLY A 282 -4.91 -17.25 4.90
CA GLY A 282 -5.82 -16.47 4.09
C GLY A 282 -5.27 -16.16 2.70
N ILE A 283 -3.98 -15.78 2.61
CA ILE A 283 -3.30 -15.53 1.34
C ILE A 283 -3.25 -16.79 0.49
N VAL A 284 -2.77 -17.89 1.04
CA VAL A 284 -2.67 -19.16 0.30
C VAL A 284 -4.04 -19.56 -0.24
N LEU A 285 -5.08 -19.49 0.59
CA LEU A 285 -6.44 -19.85 0.19
C LEU A 285 -6.97 -18.92 -0.92
N SER A 286 -6.75 -17.63 -0.84
CA SER A 286 -7.19 -16.67 -1.86
C SER A 286 -6.57 -16.92 -3.24
N GLN A 287 -5.38 -17.53 -3.29
CA GLN A 287 -4.68 -17.83 -4.54
C GLN A 287 -5.09 -19.18 -5.15
N ILE A 288 -5.76 -20.05 -4.38
CA ILE A 288 -6.24 -21.35 -4.86
C ILE A 288 -7.50 -21.11 -5.71
N VAL A 289 -7.51 -21.57 -6.96
CA VAL A 289 -8.69 -21.51 -7.81
C VAL A 289 -9.62 -22.67 -7.41
N ILE A 290 -10.60 -22.40 -6.51
CA ILE A 290 -11.62 -23.37 -6.16
C ILE A 290 -12.76 -23.24 -7.18
N GLY A 291 -12.99 -24.27 -7.99
CA GLY A 291 -14.26 -24.50 -8.66
C GLY A 291 -14.69 -23.52 -9.75
N ARG A 292 -13.79 -22.97 -10.57
CA ARG A 292 -14.20 -22.39 -11.85
C ARG A 292 -14.56 -23.52 -12.81
N LYS A 293 -15.85 -23.98 -12.80
CA LYS A 293 -16.40 -24.69 -13.97
C LYS A 293 -16.12 -23.80 -15.17
N LYS A 294 -15.32 -24.30 -16.13
CA LYS A 294 -15.23 -23.69 -17.46
C LYS A 294 -16.66 -23.58 -17.97
N ASN A 295 -17.08 -22.37 -18.27
CA ASN A 295 -18.28 -22.18 -19.09
C ASN A 295 -17.86 -22.62 -20.51
N PRO A 296 -18.44 -23.69 -21.09
CA PRO A 296 -18.05 -24.16 -22.43
C PRO A 296 -18.41 -23.18 -23.55
N ASP A 297 -19.25 -22.16 -23.25
CA ASP A 297 -19.89 -21.30 -24.25
C ASP A 297 -19.28 -19.88 -24.33
N ALA A 298 -18.01 -19.69 -23.91
CA ALA A 298 -17.31 -18.42 -24.01
C ALA A 298 -16.05 -18.57 -24.89
N ASP A 299 -16.25 -18.94 -26.15
CA ASP A 299 -15.31 -18.73 -27.27
C ASP A 299 -15.92 -17.73 -28.27
#